data_2f73d13b8a5af59a514c0c7d3e5ae166
#
_entry.id   2f73d13b8a5af59a514c0c7d3e5ae166
#
_cell.length_a   1.000
_cell.length_b   1.000
_cell.length_c   1.000
_cell.angle_alpha   90.00
_cell.angle_beta   90.00
_cell.angle_gamma   90.00
#
_symmetry.space_group_name_H-M   'P 1'
#
loop_
_entity.id
_entity.type
_entity.pdbx_description
1 polymer ?
#
loop_
_entity_poly.entity_id
_entity_poly.type
_entity_poly.pdbx_seq_one_letter_code
_entity_poly.pdbx_strand_id
1 'polypeptide(L)'
;ASTSGVAQNLRLVLSKFLIVCQEPAINSMIMPRFIAQIFKPLKKLFKSMLPFPSLSVSEFEAYLQSHPEVQLLDVRTPAEYAEGHIPGSTNMDVMAPDFLPRAQTQLDANLPVAVYCRSGARSKQAAMFLARLKFQVTDLDSGFLGWAASGRPVEQDD
;
A
#
# COMPACT_ATOMS: atom_id res chain seq x y z
N ALA A 1 -28.80 1.95 -24.61
CA ALA A 1 -28.32 0.57 -24.52
C ALA A 1 -26.92 0.48 -25.12
N SER A 2 -25.84 0.53 -24.37
CA SER A 2 -24.49 0.04 -24.78
C SER A 2 -23.34 0.38 -23.80
N THR A 3 -23.60 0.65 -22.54
CA THR A 3 -22.52 0.92 -21.55
C THR A 3 -22.09 -0.30 -20.73
N SER A 4 -22.83 -1.40 -20.80
CA SER A 4 -22.57 -2.63 -20.03
C SER A 4 -21.32 -3.41 -20.51
N GLY A 5 -21.06 -3.44 -21.81
CA GLY A 5 -19.97 -4.24 -22.40
C GLY A 5 -18.56 -3.70 -22.11
N VAL A 6 -18.41 -2.38 -22.04
CA VAL A 6 -17.11 -1.73 -21.80
C VAL A 6 -16.69 -1.93 -20.34
N ALA A 7 -17.62 -1.84 -19.39
CA ALA A 7 -17.34 -2.04 -17.97
C ALA A 7 -16.98 -3.50 -17.62
N GLN A 8 -17.60 -4.48 -18.30
CA GLN A 8 -17.28 -5.91 -18.12
C GLN A 8 -15.92 -6.27 -18.72
N ASN A 9 -15.57 -5.76 -19.88
CA ASN A 9 -14.27 -5.96 -20.50
C ASN A 9 -13.15 -5.31 -19.69
N LEU A 10 -13.37 -4.14 -19.10
CA LEU A 10 -12.40 -3.45 -18.25
C LEU A 10 -12.13 -4.24 -16.94
N ARG A 11 -13.16 -4.85 -16.35
CA ARG A 11 -13.01 -5.73 -15.16
C ARG A 11 -12.20 -6.99 -15.45
N LEU A 12 -12.41 -7.61 -16.60
CA LEU A 12 -11.66 -8.80 -17.04
C LEU A 12 -10.19 -8.50 -17.36
N VAL A 13 -9.91 -7.35 -17.94
CA VAL A 13 -8.54 -6.88 -18.22
C VAL A 13 -7.84 -6.55 -16.90
N LEU A 14 -8.53 -5.90 -15.97
CA LEU A 14 -7.97 -5.54 -14.65
C LEU A 14 -7.71 -6.76 -13.77
N SER A 15 -8.59 -7.79 -13.80
CA SER A 15 -8.36 -9.02 -13.02
C SER A 15 -7.18 -9.85 -13.53
N LYS A 16 -7.02 -9.94 -14.85
CA LYS A 16 -5.85 -10.60 -15.47
C LYS A 16 -4.56 -9.80 -15.23
N PHE A 17 -4.64 -8.47 -15.17
CA PHE A 17 -3.50 -7.61 -14.90
C PHE A 17 -3.01 -7.73 -13.44
N LEU A 18 -3.92 -7.84 -12.46
CA LEU A 18 -3.56 -8.08 -11.06
C LEU A 18 -2.83 -9.41 -10.85
N ILE A 19 -3.22 -10.46 -11.59
CA ILE A 19 -2.58 -11.79 -11.52
C ILE A 19 -1.16 -11.75 -12.10
N VAL A 20 -0.93 -11.00 -13.19
CA VAL A 20 0.38 -10.87 -13.82
C VAL A 20 1.37 -10.05 -12.97
N CYS A 21 0.89 -9.11 -12.17
CA CYS A 21 1.74 -8.31 -11.25
C CYS A 21 2.18 -9.07 -9.99
N GLN A 22 1.65 -10.26 -9.71
CA GLN A 22 1.99 -11.07 -8.52
C GLN A 22 3.08 -12.13 -8.77
N GLU A 23 3.52 -12.34 -10.01
CA GLU A 23 4.57 -13.31 -10.33
C GLU A 23 5.97 -12.68 -10.17
N PRO A 24 6.76 -13.09 -9.16
CA PRO A 24 8.11 -12.57 -8.95
C PRO A 24 9.11 -12.99 -10.04
N ALA A 25 8.76 -13.95 -10.88
CA ALA A 25 9.64 -14.49 -11.93
C ALA A 25 9.77 -13.60 -13.19
N ILE A 26 8.86 -12.64 -13.40
CA ILE A 26 8.87 -11.80 -14.62
C ILE A 26 9.78 -10.58 -14.48
N ASN A 27 10.26 -10.28 -13.27
CA ASN A 27 11.08 -9.10 -12.99
C ASN A 27 12.58 -9.28 -13.40
N SER A 28 12.98 -10.46 -13.84
CA SER A 28 14.38 -10.79 -14.14
C SER A 28 14.72 -10.90 -15.64
N MET A 29 13.74 -10.88 -16.53
CA MET A 29 13.98 -10.97 -17.97
C MET A 29 13.52 -9.69 -18.68
N ILE A 30 14.50 -8.81 -18.95
CA ILE A 30 14.52 -7.81 -20.04
C ILE A 30 13.13 -7.42 -20.57
N MET A 31 12.37 -6.65 -19.79
CA MET A 31 11.27 -5.87 -20.37
C MET A 31 11.91 -4.78 -21.26
N PRO A 32 11.64 -4.74 -22.56
CA PRO A 32 12.13 -3.66 -23.40
C PRO A 32 11.74 -2.32 -22.77
N ARG A 33 12.67 -1.37 -22.68
CA ARG A 33 12.45 -0.01 -22.14
C ARG A 33 11.18 0.67 -22.69
N PHE A 34 10.75 0.25 -23.86
CA PHE A 34 9.54 0.73 -24.54
C PHE A 34 8.23 0.31 -23.85
N ILE A 35 8.16 -0.92 -23.31
CA ILE A 35 6.96 -1.41 -22.59
C ILE A 35 6.81 -0.72 -21.24
N ALA A 36 7.93 -0.48 -20.53
CA ALA A 36 7.90 0.27 -19.26
C ALA A 36 7.38 1.70 -19.43
N GLN A 37 7.58 2.32 -20.60
CA GLN A 37 7.11 3.68 -20.90
C GLN A 37 5.59 3.74 -21.14
N ILE A 38 5.01 2.69 -21.72
CA ILE A 38 3.55 2.59 -21.94
C ILE A 38 2.80 2.35 -20.61
N PHE A 39 3.43 1.67 -19.65
CA PHE A 39 2.81 1.35 -18.35
C PHE A 39 2.87 2.48 -17.31
N LYS A 40 3.76 3.48 -17.47
CA LYS A 40 3.83 4.65 -16.57
C LYS A 40 2.50 5.42 -16.46
N PRO A 41 1.82 5.79 -17.56
CA PRO A 41 0.55 6.49 -17.48
C PRO A 41 -0.57 5.64 -16.85
N LEU A 42 -0.56 4.31 -17.06
CA LEU A 42 -1.55 3.42 -16.46
C LEU A 42 -1.43 3.34 -14.94
N LYS A 43 -0.20 3.28 -14.41
CA LYS A 43 0.04 3.33 -12.95
C LYS A 43 -0.45 4.64 -12.34
N LYS A 44 -0.21 5.77 -13.01
CA LYS A 44 -0.67 7.08 -12.57
C LYS A 44 -2.21 7.17 -12.57
N LEU A 45 -2.85 6.64 -13.61
CA LEU A 45 -4.31 6.60 -13.71
C LEU A 45 -4.91 5.70 -12.62
N PHE A 46 -4.34 4.52 -12.36
CA PHE A 46 -4.80 3.63 -11.30
C PHE A 46 -4.63 4.27 -9.91
N LYS A 47 -3.51 4.94 -9.67
CA LYS A 47 -3.27 5.68 -8.42
C LYS A 47 -4.31 6.77 -8.18
N SER A 48 -4.77 7.46 -9.23
CA SER A 48 -5.82 8.50 -9.11
C SER A 48 -7.24 7.95 -8.90
N MET A 49 -7.45 6.64 -9.05
CA MET A 49 -8.74 5.97 -8.82
C MET A 49 -8.89 5.40 -7.41
N LEU A 50 -7.82 5.41 -6.60
CA LEU A 50 -7.89 4.96 -5.22
C LEU A 50 -8.65 5.97 -4.36
N PRO A 51 -9.48 5.52 -3.41
CA PRO A 51 -10.20 6.41 -2.49
C PRO A 51 -9.31 7.01 -1.39
N PHE A 52 -8.00 6.85 -1.50
CA PHE A 52 -6.98 7.35 -0.56
C PHE A 52 -5.69 7.69 -1.33
N PRO A 53 -4.87 8.64 -0.84
CA PRO A 53 -3.57 8.92 -1.41
C PRO A 53 -2.60 7.75 -1.21
N SER A 54 -1.83 7.45 -2.27
CA SER A 54 -0.71 6.50 -2.23
C SER A 54 0.56 7.28 -2.59
N LEU A 55 1.46 7.46 -1.62
CA LEU A 55 2.58 8.38 -1.68
C LEU A 55 3.89 7.66 -2.03
N SER A 56 4.79 8.36 -2.71
CA SER A 56 6.18 7.94 -2.84
C SER A 56 6.88 8.01 -1.48
N VAL A 57 8.08 7.41 -1.35
CA VAL A 57 8.83 7.41 -0.09
C VAL A 57 9.10 8.82 0.44
N SER A 58 9.51 9.76 -0.44
CA SER A 58 9.78 11.14 -0.02
C SER A 58 8.52 11.91 0.37
N GLU A 59 7.41 11.69 -0.33
CA GLU A 59 6.11 12.29 0.03
C GLU A 59 5.58 11.71 1.35
N PHE A 60 5.77 10.40 1.56
CA PHE A 60 5.32 9.73 2.78
C PHE A 60 6.13 10.18 4.00
N GLU A 61 7.45 10.32 3.88
CA GLU A 61 8.29 10.88 4.93
C GLU A 61 7.89 12.33 5.29
N ALA A 62 7.70 13.18 4.29
CA ALA A 62 7.23 14.55 4.51
C ALA A 62 5.84 14.58 5.16
N TYR A 63 4.97 13.63 4.80
CA TYR A 63 3.65 13.45 5.41
C TYR A 63 3.77 13.09 6.90
N LEU A 64 4.62 12.11 7.27
CA LEU A 64 4.86 11.75 8.67
C LEU A 64 5.41 12.92 9.49
N GLN A 65 6.34 13.68 8.92
CA GLN A 65 6.93 14.86 9.58
C GLN A 65 5.92 15.98 9.81
N SER A 66 4.97 16.17 8.90
CA SER A 66 3.94 17.22 8.99
C SER A 66 2.71 16.83 9.82
N HIS A 67 2.55 15.55 10.15
CA HIS A 67 1.43 14.98 10.91
C HIS A 67 1.94 14.13 12.08
N PRO A 68 2.48 14.76 13.13
CA PRO A 68 3.06 14.02 14.27
C PRO A 68 2.02 13.17 15.01
N GLU A 69 0.72 13.46 14.83
CA GLU A 69 -0.41 12.71 15.39
C GLU A 69 -0.79 11.46 14.58
N VAL A 70 -0.16 11.25 13.40
CA VAL A 70 -0.54 10.15 12.52
C VAL A 70 -0.27 8.80 13.16
N GLN A 71 -1.20 7.89 13.04
CA GLN A 71 -1.07 6.50 13.46
C GLN A 71 -0.37 5.72 12.34
N LEU A 72 0.93 5.44 12.50
CA LEU A 72 1.70 4.70 11.52
C LEU A 72 1.54 3.20 11.72
N LEU A 73 1.01 2.52 10.70
CA LEU A 73 0.60 1.13 10.76
C LEU A 73 1.37 0.26 9.77
N ASP A 74 2.11 -0.71 10.29
CA ASP A 74 2.71 -1.81 9.51
C ASP A 74 1.71 -2.97 9.42
N VAL A 75 1.26 -3.28 8.21
CA VAL A 75 0.28 -4.34 7.98
C VAL A 75 0.91 -5.66 7.47
N ARG A 76 2.21 -5.82 7.71
CA ARG A 76 2.94 -7.07 7.48
C ARG A 76 2.73 -8.07 8.62
N THR A 77 3.27 -9.26 8.46
CA THR A 77 3.30 -10.25 9.54
C THR A 77 4.17 -9.78 10.72
N PRO A 78 3.93 -10.27 11.95
CA PRO A 78 4.78 -9.95 13.09
C PRO A 78 6.26 -10.31 12.88
N ALA A 79 6.54 -11.41 12.18
CA ALA A 79 7.91 -11.81 11.86
C ALA A 79 8.61 -10.78 10.94
N GLU A 80 7.93 -10.32 9.87
CA GLU A 80 8.48 -9.27 9.01
C GLU A 80 8.70 -7.95 9.75
N TYR A 81 7.85 -7.62 10.72
CA TYR A 81 7.96 -6.43 11.56
C TYR A 81 9.18 -6.49 12.48
N ALA A 82 9.38 -7.61 13.17
CA ALA A 82 10.52 -7.82 14.06
C ALA A 82 11.87 -7.77 13.33
N GLU A 83 11.93 -8.27 12.09
CA GLU A 83 13.15 -8.18 11.25
C GLU A 83 13.54 -6.74 10.90
N GLY A 84 12.58 -5.81 10.95
CA GLY A 84 12.82 -4.39 10.72
C GLY A 84 11.55 -3.67 10.29
N HIS A 85 11.32 -2.46 10.83
CA HIS A 85 10.13 -1.66 10.60
C HIS A 85 10.45 -0.16 10.55
N ILE A 86 9.50 0.65 10.08
CA ILE A 86 9.63 2.11 10.11
C ILE A 86 9.47 2.59 11.57
N PRO A 87 10.38 3.43 12.09
CA PRO A 87 10.33 3.92 13.46
C PRO A 87 8.96 4.48 13.85
N GLY A 88 8.51 4.10 15.05
CA GLY A 88 7.23 4.55 15.60
C GLY A 88 6.00 3.88 14.99
N SER A 89 6.16 2.85 14.15
CA SER A 89 5.02 2.09 13.62
C SER A 89 4.50 1.06 14.62
N THR A 90 3.21 0.74 14.48
CA THR A 90 2.54 -0.35 15.21
C THR A 90 2.22 -1.47 14.22
N ASN A 91 2.42 -2.73 14.63
CA ASN A 91 2.13 -3.88 13.75
C ASN A 91 0.69 -4.37 13.90
N MET A 92 0.03 -4.54 12.76
CA MET A 92 -1.30 -5.16 12.69
C MET A 92 -1.44 -5.90 11.35
N ASP A 93 -1.20 -7.20 11.35
CA ASP A 93 -1.22 -8.03 10.12
C ASP A 93 -2.59 -7.99 9.43
N VAL A 94 -2.63 -7.48 8.19
CA VAL A 94 -3.87 -7.39 7.40
C VAL A 94 -4.43 -8.77 7.01
N MET A 95 -3.59 -9.82 7.05
CA MET A 95 -4.00 -11.19 6.75
C MET A 95 -4.59 -11.90 7.97
N ALA A 96 -4.44 -11.33 9.16
CA ALA A 96 -5.04 -11.89 10.38
C ALA A 96 -6.57 -11.73 10.36
N PRO A 97 -7.33 -12.75 10.80
CA PRO A 97 -8.80 -12.71 10.78
C PRO A 97 -9.39 -11.63 11.69
N ASP A 98 -8.64 -11.16 12.67
CA ASP A 98 -9.02 -10.14 13.63
C ASP A 98 -8.56 -8.72 13.24
N PHE A 99 -8.00 -8.52 12.02
CA PHE A 99 -7.51 -7.22 11.57
C PHE A 99 -8.58 -6.11 11.71
N LEU A 100 -9.77 -6.33 11.17
CA LEU A 100 -10.84 -5.31 11.22
C LEU A 100 -11.34 -5.01 12.64
N PRO A 101 -11.65 -6.00 13.50
CA PRO A 101 -11.98 -5.75 14.89
C PRO A 101 -10.88 -4.98 15.65
N ARG A 102 -9.62 -5.35 15.44
CA ARG A 102 -8.48 -4.64 16.06
C ARG A 102 -8.37 -3.20 15.56
N ALA A 103 -8.49 -2.97 14.27
CA ALA A 103 -8.46 -1.63 13.70
C ALA A 103 -9.53 -0.72 14.32
N GLN A 104 -10.76 -1.24 14.47
CA GLN A 104 -11.86 -0.48 15.07
C GLN A 104 -11.69 -0.16 16.57
N THR A 105 -10.94 -0.99 17.30
CA THR A 105 -10.78 -0.84 18.75
C THR A 105 -9.46 -0.18 19.16
N GLN A 106 -8.41 -0.29 18.34
CA GLN A 106 -7.06 0.17 18.65
C GLN A 106 -6.68 1.48 17.94
N LEU A 107 -7.33 1.80 16.82
CA LEU A 107 -7.08 3.05 16.09
C LEU A 107 -8.10 4.11 16.47
N ASP A 108 -7.64 5.35 16.63
CA ASP A 108 -8.53 6.50 16.80
C ASP A 108 -9.05 6.96 15.43
N ALA A 109 -10.37 6.92 15.24
CA ALA A 109 -11.01 7.32 14.00
C ALA A 109 -10.91 8.83 13.69
N ASN A 110 -10.55 9.65 14.67
CA ASN A 110 -10.36 11.09 14.50
C ASN A 110 -8.96 11.46 14.02
N LEU A 111 -8.01 10.52 14.09
CA LEU A 111 -6.62 10.72 13.69
C LEU A 111 -6.35 10.08 12.33
N PRO A 112 -5.48 10.67 11.51
CA PRO A 112 -5.08 10.06 10.24
C PRO A 112 -4.29 8.77 10.47
N VAL A 113 -4.39 7.84 9.53
CA VAL A 113 -3.68 6.56 9.53
C VAL A 113 -2.76 6.50 8.31
N ALA A 114 -1.48 6.28 8.52
CA ALA A 114 -0.51 6.00 7.47
C ALA A 114 -0.19 4.51 7.46
N VAL A 115 -0.38 3.84 6.34
CA VAL A 115 -0.19 2.40 6.24
C VAL A 115 0.94 2.03 5.28
N TYR A 116 1.66 0.98 5.61
CA TYR A 116 2.62 0.37 4.69
C TYR A 116 2.64 -1.15 4.87
N CYS A 117 3.09 -1.84 3.84
CA CYS A 117 3.44 -3.25 3.91
C CYS A 117 4.83 -3.47 3.29
N ARG A 118 5.14 -4.68 2.83
CA ARG A 118 6.43 -4.97 2.19
C ARG A 118 6.65 -4.18 0.89
N SER A 119 5.68 -4.22 -0.05
CA SER A 119 5.81 -3.69 -1.42
C SER A 119 4.62 -2.87 -1.92
N GLY A 120 3.69 -2.50 -1.04
CA GLY A 120 2.51 -1.69 -1.35
C GLY A 120 1.24 -2.46 -1.75
N ALA A 121 1.27 -3.79 -1.91
CA ALA A 121 0.09 -4.57 -2.30
C ALA A 121 -0.89 -4.79 -1.12
N ARG A 122 -0.39 -5.34 -0.01
CA ARG A 122 -1.18 -5.59 1.22
C ARG A 122 -1.65 -4.29 1.86
N SER A 123 -0.84 -3.23 1.84
CA SER A 123 -1.20 -1.94 2.41
C SER A 123 -2.34 -1.26 1.65
N LYS A 124 -2.41 -1.39 0.32
CA LYS A 124 -3.56 -0.92 -0.46
C LYS A 124 -4.85 -1.66 -0.10
N GLN A 125 -4.76 -2.97 0.18
CA GLN A 125 -5.91 -3.75 0.67
C GLN A 125 -6.34 -3.26 2.07
N ALA A 126 -5.39 -3.08 2.99
CA ALA A 126 -5.67 -2.55 4.33
C ALA A 126 -6.28 -1.14 4.24
N ALA A 127 -5.71 -0.26 3.41
CA ALA A 127 -6.22 1.09 3.20
C ALA A 127 -7.67 1.10 2.67
N MET A 128 -8.03 0.18 1.77
CA MET A 128 -9.41 0.02 1.30
C MET A 128 -10.35 -0.38 2.44
N PHE A 129 -9.93 -1.28 3.31
CA PHE A 129 -10.74 -1.69 4.47
C PHE A 129 -10.92 -0.53 5.46
N LEU A 130 -9.83 0.16 5.81
CA LEU A 130 -9.86 1.30 6.73
C LEU A 130 -10.67 2.48 6.17
N ALA A 131 -10.56 2.78 4.87
CA ALA A 131 -11.37 3.82 4.22
C ALA A 131 -12.87 3.50 4.26
N ARG A 132 -13.26 2.22 4.14
CA ARG A 132 -14.67 1.80 4.32
C ARG A 132 -15.16 2.01 5.75
N LEU A 133 -14.27 1.90 6.73
CA LEU A 133 -14.54 2.21 8.14
C LEU A 133 -14.44 3.72 8.44
N LYS A 134 -14.29 4.57 7.41
CA LYS A 134 -14.22 6.04 7.48
C LYS A 134 -12.94 6.60 8.10
N PHE A 135 -11.88 5.83 8.23
CA PHE A 135 -10.57 6.37 8.57
C PHE A 135 -10.01 7.22 7.40
N GLN A 136 -9.28 8.27 7.74
CA GLN A 136 -8.46 9.02 6.80
C GLN A 136 -7.14 8.26 6.60
N VAL A 137 -6.96 7.63 5.44
CA VAL A 137 -5.84 6.72 5.21
C VAL A 137 -4.90 7.25 4.13
N THR A 138 -3.61 7.07 4.34
CA THR A 138 -2.54 7.34 3.38
C THR A 138 -1.65 6.10 3.26
N ASP A 139 -1.32 5.68 2.04
CA ASP A 139 -0.54 4.48 1.74
C ASP A 139 0.88 4.82 1.27
N LEU A 140 1.88 4.03 1.67
CA LEU A 140 3.23 4.06 1.10
C LEU A 140 3.30 3.14 -0.12
N ASP A 141 3.36 3.71 -1.32
CA ASP A 141 3.23 3.01 -2.61
C ASP A 141 4.24 1.85 -2.80
N SER A 142 5.50 2.07 -2.44
CA SER A 142 6.59 1.08 -2.56
C SER A 142 6.81 0.23 -1.31
N GLY A 143 6.08 0.50 -0.24
CA GLY A 143 6.17 -0.19 1.04
C GLY A 143 7.55 -0.08 1.71
N PHE A 144 7.77 -0.98 2.66
CA PHE A 144 9.01 -1.05 3.45
C PHE A 144 10.26 -1.26 2.60
N LEU A 145 10.17 -2.04 1.51
CA LEU A 145 11.31 -2.24 0.61
C LEU A 145 11.79 -0.93 -0.01
N GLY A 146 10.87 -0.08 -0.46
CA GLY A 146 11.22 1.24 -1.01
C GLY A 146 11.78 2.17 0.07
N TRP A 147 11.21 2.14 1.27
CA TRP A 147 11.69 2.91 2.43
C TRP A 147 13.13 2.56 2.79
N ALA A 148 13.42 1.27 3.04
CA ALA A 148 14.75 0.78 3.41
C ALA A 148 15.78 1.00 2.29
N ALA A 149 15.41 0.73 1.03
CA ALA A 149 16.29 0.95 -0.12
C ALA A 149 16.67 2.42 -0.33
N SER A 150 15.89 3.35 0.20
CA SER A 150 16.19 4.79 0.14
C SER A 150 17.08 5.29 1.27
N GLY A 151 17.58 4.39 2.13
CA GLY A 151 18.49 4.70 3.25
C GLY A 151 17.83 5.40 4.44
N ARG A 152 16.51 5.30 4.56
CA ARG A 152 15.77 5.89 5.69
C ARG A 152 15.85 5.03 6.93
N PRO A 153 15.62 5.62 8.13
CA PRO A 153 15.73 4.90 9.41
C PRO A 153 14.84 3.66 9.47
N VAL A 154 15.40 2.60 10.03
CA VAL A 154 14.72 1.32 10.29
C VAL A 154 15.02 0.92 11.72
N GLU A 155 14.01 0.51 12.47
CA GLU A 155 14.11 -0.10 13.79
C GLU A 155 13.94 -1.61 13.69
N GLN A 156 14.49 -2.33 14.67
CA GLN A 156 14.33 -3.78 14.85
C GLN A 156 13.94 -4.02 16.31
N ASP A 157 13.04 -4.96 16.53
CA ASP A 157 12.75 -5.43 17.88
C ASP A 157 13.84 -6.44 18.29
N ASP A 158 14.43 -6.23 19.47
CA ASP A 158 15.42 -7.13 20.09
C ASP A 158 14.79 -8.46 20.55
#